data_c635f3c67ccdb62a2315cb263527a093
#
_entry.id   c635f3c67ccdb62a2315cb263527a093
#
_cell.length_a   1.000
_cell.length_b   1.000
_cell.length_c   1.000
_cell.angle_alpha   90.00
_cell.angle_beta   90.00
_cell.angle_gamma   90.00
#
_symmetry.space_group_name_H-M   'P 1'
#
loop_
_entity.id
_entity.type
_entity.pdbx_description
1 polymer ?
#
loop_
_entity_poly.entity_id
_entity_poly.type
_entity_poly.pdbx_seq_one_letter_code
_entity_poly.pdbx_strand_id
1 'polypeptide(L)'
;YYGVQTLAQLLALDKLPLAEVTDYPDVPYRGVVEGFYGAPWSQEARIRQLDFYGRNKMNVYIYGPKDDPYHRTPNWRKPYPAREGEELKVLVNRAKENNVIFYWAIHPGQDIRWNEEDRSLLLQKFESMYQLGVRGFAVFFDDISGEGTKADKQAELLNYIDDHFVKVKRDVAPLILCPTEYNKSWTDVEGGYLTTLGDKLNEGIKVMWTGDMVVATIDKSTLDFVNPLLKRKAYIWWNFPVSDYVQDHLLLGPVYG
;
A
#
# COMPACT_ATOMS: atom_id res chain seq x y z
N TYR A 1 -17.60 -11.29 -9.91
CA TYR A 1 -16.25 -11.85 -9.96
C TYR A 1 -16.03 -12.87 -8.84
N TYR A 2 -16.18 -12.52 -7.55
CA TYR A 2 -15.86 -13.40 -6.41
C TYR A 2 -16.72 -14.65 -6.33
N GLY A 3 -18.02 -14.58 -6.68
CA GLY A 3 -18.89 -15.76 -6.79
C GLY A 3 -18.38 -16.78 -7.82
N VAL A 4 -17.82 -16.33 -8.93
CA VAL A 4 -17.19 -17.21 -9.93
C VAL A 4 -15.94 -17.89 -9.36
N GLN A 5 -15.15 -17.19 -8.54
CA GLN A 5 -13.99 -17.80 -7.86
C GLN A 5 -14.44 -18.87 -6.85
N THR A 6 -15.52 -18.62 -6.10
CA THR A 6 -16.11 -19.63 -5.20
C THR A 6 -16.57 -20.86 -5.99
N LEU A 7 -17.26 -20.66 -7.10
CA LEU A 7 -17.69 -21.76 -7.98
C LEU A 7 -16.48 -22.54 -8.52
N ALA A 8 -15.42 -21.87 -8.97
CA ALA A 8 -14.20 -22.52 -9.45
C ALA A 8 -13.53 -23.37 -8.36
N GLN A 9 -13.52 -22.89 -7.12
CA GLN A 9 -13.01 -23.65 -5.95
C GLN A 9 -13.86 -24.89 -5.68
N LEU A 10 -15.20 -24.80 -5.78
CA LEU A 10 -16.09 -25.94 -5.60
C LEU A 10 -15.93 -26.99 -6.72
N LEU A 11 -15.78 -26.52 -7.97
CA LEU A 11 -15.59 -27.43 -9.13
C LEU A 11 -14.24 -28.16 -9.12
N ALA A 12 -13.27 -27.67 -8.34
CA ALA A 12 -11.98 -28.35 -8.15
C ALA A 12 -12.04 -29.50 -7.13
N LEU A 13 -13.16 -29.71 -6.44
CA LEU A 13 -13.34 -30.82 -5.53
C LEU A 13 -13.67 -32.12 -6.31
N ASP A 14 -13.19 -33.27 -5.83
CA ASP A 14 -13.47 -34.58 -6.42
C ASP A 14 -14.96 -34.88 -6.51
N LYS A 15 -15.74 -34.37 -5.57
CA LYS A 15 -17.20 -34.47 -5.55
C LYS A 15 -17.80 -33.10 -5.28
N LEU A 16 -18.68 -32.65 -6.16
CA LEU A 16 -19.42 -31.41 -5.97
C LEU A 16 -20.46 -31.58 -4.85
N PRO A 17 -20.36 -30.87 -3.73
CA PRO A 17 -21.33 -30.92 -2.67
C PRO A 17 -22.63 -30.21 -3.09
N LEU A 18 -23.79 -30.74 -2.62
CA LEU A 18 -25.00 -29.92 -2.59
C LEU A 18 -24.87 -28.94 -1.42
N ALA A 19 -24.62 -27.69 -1.72
CA ALA A 19 -24.32 -26.67 -0.69
C ALA A 19 -24.89 -25.31 -1.07
N GLU A 20 -25.32 -24.56 -0.07
CA GLU A 20 -25.53 -23.13 -0.14
C GLU A 20 -24.28 -22.45 0.46
N VAL A 21 -23.70 -21.50 -0.27
CA VAL A 21 -22.49 -20.81 0.17
C VAL A 21 -22.78 -19.33 0.38
N THR A 22 -22.61 -18.86 1.61
CA THR A 22 -22.58 -17.44 1.96
C THR A 22 -21.15 -17.06 2.27
N ASP A 23 -20.59 -16.15 1.48
CA ASP A 23 -19.18 -15.73 1.57
C ASP A 23 -19.03 -14.21 1.47
N TYR A 24 -18.41 -13.62 2.47
CA TYR A 24 -18.11 -12.19 2.53
C TYR A 24 -16.78 -11.95 3.24
N PRO A 25 -16.06 -10.87 2.91
CA PRO A 25 -14.78 -10.59 3.56
C PRO A 25 -14.96 -9.96 4.95
N ASP A 26 -14.19 -10.41 5.93
CA ASP A 26 -14.12 -9.79 7.26
C ASP A 26 -13.37 -8.45 7.22
N VAL A 27 -12.44 -8.31 6.28
CA VAL A 27 -11.68 -7.06 6.05
C VAL A 27 -11.84 -6.57 4.62
N PRO A 28 -12.02 -5.25 4.41
CA PRO A 28 -12.28 -4.69 3.08
C PRO A 28 -11.05 -4.74 2.16
N TYR A 29 -9.84 -4.63 2.70
CA TYR A 29 -8.59 -4.65 1.94
C TYR A 29 -7.80 -5.91 2.27
N ARG A 30 -7.49 -6.68 1.25
CA ARG A 30 -6.75 -7.95 1.35
C ARG A 30 -5.74 -8.00 0.23
N GLY A 31 -4.46 -8.01 0.56
CA GLY A 31 -3.47 -7.92 -0.49
C GLY A 31 -2.05 -7.98 -0.01
N VAL A 32 -1.15 -7.53 -0.86
CA VAL A 32 0.29 -7.57 -0.64
C VAL A 32 0.89 -6.22 -1.00
N VAL A 33 1.91 -5.81 -0.25
CA VAL A 33 2.80 -4.71 -0.60
C VAL A 33 4.16 -5.27 -1.05
N GLU A 34 4.59 -4.90 -2.25
CA GLU A 34 5.96 -5.12 -2.72
C GLU A 34 6.80 -3.90 -2.33
N GLY A 35 7.43 -3.95 -1.18
CA GLY A 35 8.18 -2.83 -0.61
C GLY A 35 9.41 -3.29 0.19
N PHE A 36 9.78 -4.57 0.08
CA PHE A 36 10.92 -5.18 0.77
C PHE A 36 12.26 -4.79 0.14
N TYR A 37 13.32 -4.90 0.92
CA TYR A 37 14.70 -4.79 0.45
C TYR A 37 15.18 -6.11 -0.17
N GLY A 38 16.22 -6.05 -1.02
CA GLY A 38 16.76 -7.21 -1.71
C GLY A 38 16.31 -7.26 -3.17
N ALA A 39 16.29 -8.46 -3.75
CA ALA A 39 15.92 -8.64 -5.15
C ALA A 39 14.42 -8.47 -5.36
N PRO A 40 13.99 -7.50 -6.20
CA PRO A 40 12.57 -7.30 -6.49
C PRO A 40 12.01 -8.48 -7.28
N TRP A 41 10.70 -8.61 -7.27
CA TRP A 41 10.05 -9.60 -8.12
C TRP A 41 10.22 -9.27 -9.61
N SER A 42 10.41 -10.30 -10.43
CA SER A 42 10.41 -10.14 -11.89
C SER A 42 9.01 -9.76 -12.38
N GLN A 43 8.93 -9.23 -13.62
CA GLN A 43 7.65 -8.91 -14.26
C GLN A 43 6.72 -10.14 -14.32
N GLU A 44 7.25 -11.32 -14.66
CA GLU A 44 6.49 -12.57 -14.71
C GLU A 44 6.02 -13.01 -13.31
N ALA A 45 6.85 -12.81 -12.29
CA ALA A 45 6.47 -13.11 -10.91
C ALA A 45 5.31 -12.21 -10.46
N ARG A 46 5.36 -10.91 -10.74
CA ARG A 46 4.26 -9.97 -10.45
C ARG A 46 2.96 -10.37 -11.15
N ILE A 47 3.03 -10.76 -12.43
CA ILE A 47 1.85 -11.24 -13.18
C ILE A 47 1.25 -12.48 -12.51
N ARG A 48 2.08 -13.49 -12.17
CA ARG A 48 1.61 -14.69 -11.46
C ARG A 48 1.00 -14.38 -10.09
N GLN A 49 1.58 -13.41 -9.36
CA GLN A 49 1.01 -12.96 -8.09
C GLN A 49 -0.37 -12.31 -8.28
N LEU A 50 -0.53 -11.45 -9.27
CA LEU A 50 -1.83 -10.83 -9.56
C LEU A 50 -2.89 -11.87 -9.92
N ASP A 51 -2.53 -12.92 -10.67
CA ASP A 51 -3.41 -14.05 -10.96
C ASP A 51 -3.78 -14.84 -9.70
N PHE A 52 -2.81 -15.06 -8.83
CA PHE A 52 -3.02 -15.71 -7.54
C PHE A 52 -3.96 -14.88 -6.66
N TYR A 53 -3.76 -13.56 -6.59
CA TYR A 53 -4.61 -12.66 -5.78
C TYR A 53 -6.06 -12.73 -6.24
N GLY A 54 -6.31 -12.62 -7.54
CA GLY A 54 -7.66 -12.71 -8.08
C GLY A 54 -8.36 -14.02 -7.74
N ARG A 55 -7.67 -15.16 -7.93
CA ARG A 55 -8.22 -16.50 -7.62
C ARG A 55 -8.52 -16.69 -6.14
N ASN A 56 -7.75 -16.04 -5.25
CA ASN A 56 -7.89 -16.14 -3.81
C ASN A 56 -8.67 -14.95 -3.18
N LYS A 57 -9.40 -14.18 -4.00
CA LYS A 57 -10.26 -13.08 -3.58
C LYS A 57 -9.53 -11.96 -2.83
N MET A 58 -8.22 -11.84 -3.03
CA MET A 58 -7.45 -10.65 -2.63
C MET A 58 -7.74 -9.52 -3.62
N ASN A 59 -7.71 -8.28 -3.15
CA ASN A 59 -8.18 -7.15 -3.94
C ASN A 59 -7.25 -5.94 -3.96
N VAL A 60 -6.05 -6.06 -3.38
CA VAL A 60 -5.07 -4.98 -3.32
C VAL A 60 -3.67 -5.52 -3.64
N TYR A 61 -2.95 -4.80 -4.48
CA TYR A 61 -1.51 -4.93 -4.66
C TYR A 61 -0.88 -3.55 -4.61
N ILE A 62 0.06 -3.32 -3.70
CA ILE A 62 0.75 -2.05 -3.56
C ILE A 62 2.16 -2.19 -4.13
N TYR A 63 2.43 -1.47 -5.21
CA TYR A 63 3.71 -1.42 -5.89
C TYR A 63 4.60 -0.32 -5.30
N GLY A 64 5.69 -0.71 -4.67
CA GLY A 64 6.69 0.20 -4.09
C GLY A 64 8.06 -0.47 -3.93
N PRO A 65 8.59 -1.20 -4.97
CA PRO A 65 9.84 -1.93 -4.87
C PRO A 65 11.02 -0.99 -4.64
N LYS A 66 11.89 -1.35 -3.70
CA LYS A 66 13.00 -0.48 -3.25
C LYS A 66 14.05 -0.18 -4.33
N ASP A 67 14.10 -0.94 -5.42
CA ASP A 67 15.00 -0.73 -6.56
C ASP A 67 14.43 0.13 -7.69
N ASP A 68 13.15 0.51 -7.62
CA ASP A 68 12.55 1.42 -8.60
C ASP A 68 12.90 2.89 -8.27
N PRO A 69 13.81 3.53 -9.03
CA PRO A 69 14.23 4.89 -8.73
C PRO A 69 13.18 5.95 -9.10
N TYR A 70 12.12 5.58 -9.83
CA TYR A 70 11.10 6.52 -10.31
C TYR A 70 9.92 6.67 -9.37
N HIS A 71 9.77 5.79 -8.37
CA HIS A 71 8.83 6.02 -7.29
C HIS A 71 9.47 6.62 -6.05
N ARG A 72 10.82 6.64 -5.97
CA ARG A 72 11.59 7.17 -4.84
C ARG A 72 12.77 8.01 -5.31
N THR A 73 13.59 8.48 -4.34
CA THR A 73 14.87 9.16 -4.61
C THR A 73 15.79 8.21 -5.43
N PRO A 74 16.49 8.73 -6.47
CA PRO A 74 16.62 10.18 -6.79
C PRO A 74 15.63 10.69 -7.85
N ASN A 75 14.79 9.85 -8.45
CA ASN A 75 14.07 10.21 -9.67
C ASN A 75 12.53 10.29 -9.50
N TRP A 76 11.99 10.31 -8.29
CA TRP A 76 10.54 10.39 -8.10
C TRP A 76 9.87 11.60 -8.78
N ARG A 77 10.66 12.69 -8.95
CA ARG A 77 10.23 13.90 -9.67
C ARG A 77 10.16 13.74 -11.18
N LYS A 78 10.81 12.70 -11.73
CA LYS A 78 10.91 12.48 -13.18
C LYS A 78 9.80 11.56 -13.66
N PRO A 79 9.29 11.71 -14.91
CA PRO A 79 8.41 10.72 -15.49
C PRO A 79 9.12 9.36 -15.63
N TYR A 80 8.36 8.27 -15.68
CA TYR A 80 8.91 6.98 -16.08
C TYR A 80 9.38 7.02 -17.53
N PRO A 81 10.52 6.40 -17.87
CA PRO A 81 10.85 6.13 -19.26
C PRO A 81 9.77 5.29 -19.93
N ALA A 82 9.66 5.37 -21.26
CA ALA A 82 8.57 4.76 -22.00
C ALA A 82 8.45 3.24 -21.78
N ARG A 83 9.60 2.54 -21.72
CA ARG A 83 9.64 1.10 -21.53
C ARG A 83 9.08 0.69 -20.16
N GLU A 84 9.58 1.30 -19.09
CA GLU A 84 9.16 1.03 -17.71
C GLU A 84 7.69 1.41 -17.52
N GLY A 85 7.24 2.48 -18.17
CA GLY A 85 5.83 2.87 -18.19
C GLY A 85 4.94 1.80 -18.83
N GLU A 86 5.34 1.22 -19.96
CA GLU A 86 4.60 0.12 -20.60
C GLU A 86 4.64 -1.17 -19.76
N GLU A 87 5.75 -1.48 -19.10
CA GLU A 87 5.84 -2.61 -18.17
C GLU A 87 4.87 -2.46 -17.00
N LEU A 88 4.77 -1.24 -16.42
CA LEU A 88 3.78 -0.94 -15.39
C LEU A 88 2.34 -1.06 -15.90
N LYS A 89 2.07 -0.58 -17.10
CA LYS A 89 0.74 -0.66 -17.72
C LYS A 89 0.27 -2.11 -17.92
N VAL A 90 1.19 -3.03 -18.23
CA VAL A 90 0.90 -4.47 -18.30
C VAL A 90 0.41 -4.98 -16.94
N LEU A 91 1.10 -4.61 -15.84
CA LEU A 91 0.71 -5.01 -14.49
C LEU A 91 -0.64 -4.40 -14.08
N VAL A 92 -0.86 -3.12 -14.36
CA VAL A 92 -2.13 -2.42 -14.09
C VAL A 92 -3.30 -3.12 -14.80
N ASN A 93 -3.13 -3.48 -16.06
CA ASN A 93 -4.15 -4.20 -16.83
C ASN A 93 -4.40 -5.60 -16.23
N ARG A 94 -3.33 -6.32 -15.87
CA ARG A 94 -3.46 -7.65 -15.24
C ARG A 94 -4.16 -7.59 -13.88
N ALA A 95 -3.87 -6.58 -13.08
CA ALA A 95 -4.57 -6.34 -11.82
C ALA A 95 -6.08 -6.10 -12.06
N LYS A 96 -6.43 -5.26 -13.04
CA LYS A 96 -7.82 -4.98 -13.42
C LYS A 96 -8.57 -6.26 -13.86
N GLU A 97 -7.95 -7.11 -14.69
CA GLU A 97 -8.51 -8.40 -15.13
C GLU A 97 -8.82 -9.32 -13.94
N ASN A 98 -8.00 -9.25 -12.89
CA ASN A 98 -8.13 -10.05 -11.67
C ASN A 98 -8.95 -9.38 -10.56
N ASN A 99 -9.62 -8.26 -10.83
CA ASN A 99 -10.37 -7.49 -9.84
C ASN A 99 -9.51 -7.05 -8.63
N VAL A 100 -8.24 -6.74 -8.89
CA VAL A 100 -7.27 -6.24 -7.92
C VAL A 100 -7.02 -4.75 -8.19
N ILE A 101 -7.10 -3.94 -7.16
CA ILE A 101 -6.70 -2.53 -7.23
C ILE A 101 -5.18 -2.48 -7.22
N PHE A 102 -4.60 -1.99 -8.31
CA PHE A 102 -3.18 -1.69 -8.38
C PHE A 102 -2.94 -0.33 -7.73
N TYR A 103 -2.31 -0.34 -6.55
CA TYR A 103 -1.81 0.86 -5.90
C TYR A 103 -0.37 1.12 -6.34
N TRP A 104 -0.11 2.33 -6.79
CA TRP A 104 1.24 2.79 -7.04
C TRP A 104 1.68 3.71 -5.89
N ALA A 105 2.80 3.37 -5.24
CA ALA A 105 3.34 4.14 -4.14
C ALA A 105 4.40 5.12 -4.63
N ILE A 106 4.46 6.33 -4.02
CA ILE A 106 5.57 7.25 -4.12
C ILE A 106 6.27 7.38 -2.77
N HIS A 107 7.60 7.47 -2.77
CA HIS A 107 8.41 7.59 -1.56
C HIS A 107 9.32 8.84 -1.66
N PRO A 108 8.75 10.04 -1.44
CA PRO A 108 9.48 11.30 -1.65
C PRO A 108 10.27 11.74 -0.42
N GLY A 109 10.08 11.11 0.74
CA GLY A 109 10.47 11.64 2.05
C GLY A 109 11.95 11.87 2.26
N GLN A 110 12.82 11.18 1.51
CA GLN A 110 14.27 11.32 1.67
C GLN A 110 14.81 12.70 1.25
N ASP A 111 14.16 13.36 0.27
CA ASP A 111 14.67 14.60 -0.34
C ASP A 111 13.57 15.61 -0.70
N ILE A 112 12.37 15.45 -0.14
CA ILE A 112 11.27 16.39 -0.33
C ILE A 112 11.58 17.76 0.27
N ARG A 113 11.31 18.83 -0.48
CA ARG A 113 11.63 20.21 -0.09
C ARG A 113 10.44 20.97 0.52
N TRP A 114 9.25 20.37 0.56
CA TRP A 114 8.02 20.97 1.09
C TRP A 114 7.62 22.30 0.40
N ASN A 115 8.00 22.48 -0.86
CA ASN A 115 7.68 23.66 -1.66
C ASN A 115 6.62 23.35 -2.74
N GLU A 116 6.15 24.41 -3.41
CA GLU A 116 5.14 24.31 -4.44
C GLU A 116 5.64 23.53 -5.68
N GLU A 117 6.94 23.62 -5.98
CA GLU A 117 7.54 22.87 -7.10
C GLU A 117 7.41 21.36 -6.88
N ASP A 118 7.83 20.86 -5.70
CA ASP A 118 7.74 19.43 -5.38
C ASP A 118 6.28 18.96 -5.31
N ARG A 119 5.38 19.77 -4.76
CA ARG A 119 3.95 19.50 -4.73
C ARG A 119 3.37 19.33 -6.13
N SER A 120 3.70 20.26 -7.04
CA SER A 120 3.28 20.22 -8.44
C SER A 120 3.82 18.99 -9.17
N LEU A 121 5.12 18.69 -9.02
CA LEU A 121 5.76 17.52 -9.64
C LEU A 121 5.16 16.21 -9.16
N LEU A 122 4.79 16.13 -7.88
CA LEU A 122 4.12 14.95 -7.31
C LEU A 122 2.74 14.75 -7.93
N LEU A 123 1.92 15.80 -8.06
CA LEU A 123 0.63 15.71 -8.73
C LEU A 123 0.76 15.35 -10.22
N GLN A 124 1.76 15.91 -10.93
CA GLN A 124 2.04 15.54 -12.32
C GLN A 124 2.41 14.06 -12.44
N LYS A 125 3.20 13.55 -11.49
CA LYS A 125 3.55 12.14 -11.43
C LYS A 125 2.31 11.27 -11.20
N PHE A 126 1.45 11.63 -10.25
CA PHE A 126 0.18 10.93 -10.01
C PHE A 126 -0.73 10.96 -11.24
N GLU A 127 -0.83 12.11 -11.93
CA GLU A 127 -1.61 12.20 -13.16
C GLU A 127 -1.04 11.29 -14.25
N SER A 128 0.28 11.23 -14.41
CA SER A 128 0.89 10.33 -15.40
C SER A 128 0.59 8.85 -15.10
N MET A 129 0.63 8.45 -13.82
CA MET A 129 0.28 7.09 -13.40
C MET A 129 -1.22 6.79 -13.58
N TYR A 130 -2.08 7.78 -13.33
CA TYR A 130 -3.51 7.66 -13.59
C TYR A 130 -3.80 7.43 -15.09
N GLN A 131 -3.08 8.10 -15.98
CA GLN A 131 -3.19 7.91 -17.43
C GLN A 131 -2.71 6.51 -17.88
N LEU A 132 -1.79 5.89 -17.16
CA LEU A 132 -1.40 4.49 -17.35
C LEU A 132 -2.47 3.49 -16.89
N GLY A 133 -3.50 3.98 -16.16
CA GLY A 133 -4.60 3.15 -15.67
C GLY A 133 -4.56 2.85 -14.17
N VAL A 134 -3.58 3.36 -13.42
CA VAL A 134 -3.52 3.24 -11.96
C VAL A 134 -4.75 3.86 -11.31
N ARG A 135 -5.34 3.18 -10.33
CA ARG A 135 -6.54 3.63 -9.59
C ARG A 135 -6.38 3.59 -8.07
N GLY A 136 -5.21 3.22 -7.58
CA GLY A 136 -4.83 3.34 -6.19
C GLY A 136 -3.50 4.08 -6.05
N PHE A 137 -3.39 4.96 -5.07
CA PHE A 137 -2.18 5.75 -4.83
C PHE A 137 -1.78 5.69 -3.37
N ALA A 138 -0.47 5.62 -3.12
CA ALA A 138 0.08 5.63 -1.78
C ALA A 138 1.27 6.60 -1.69
N VAL A 139 1.48 7.17 -0.51
CA VAL A 139 2.65 7.97 -0.20
C VAL A 139 3.38 7.34 0.97
N PHE A 140 4.65 7.03 0.79
CA PHE A 140 5.46 6.35 1.78
C PHE A 140 6.48 7.31 2.38
N PHE A 141 6.56 7.30 3.72
CA PHE A 141 7.53 8.03 4.53
C PHE A 141 8.25 7.11 5.52
N ASP A 142 8.24 5.80 5.25
CA ASP A 142 8.98 4.80 6.01
C ASP A 142 10.50 4.93 5.79
N ASP A 143 11.29 4.55 6.79
CA ASP A 143 12.74 4.42 6.75
C ASP A 143 13.47 5.69 6.28
N ILE A 144 13.00 6.87 6.69
CA ILE A 144 13.59 8.17 6.38
C ILE A 144 14.04 8.91 7.65
N SER A 145 14.80 9.99 7.46
CA SER A 145 15.22 10.90 8.53
C SER A 145 15.16 12.36 8.07
N GLY A 146 15.30 13.28 9.01
CA GLY A 146 15.38 14.72 8.74
C GLY A 146 14.04 15.36 8.43
N GLU A 147 14.02 16.31 7.48
CA GLU A 147 12.85 17.15 7.20
C GLU A 147 11.64 16.39 6.68
N GLY A 148 11.85 15.22 6.06
CA GLY A 148 10.76 14.36 5.57
C GLY A 148 9.87 13.76 6.67
N THR A 149 10.35 13.70 7.92
CA THR A 149 9.66 13.05 9.04
C THR A 149 8.61 13.91 9.74
N LYS A 150 8.42 15.15 9.32
CA LYS A 150 7.52 16.10 9.99
C LYS A 150 6.05 15.78 9.73
N ALA A 151 5.34 15.35 10.77
CA ALA A 151 3.94 14.90 10.69
C ALA A 151 2.99 15.96 10.12
N ASP A 152 3.16 17.23 10.53
CA ASP A 152 2.35 18.35 10.04
C ASP A 152 2.53 18.58 8.53
N LYS A 153 3.77 18.47 8.04
CA LYS A 153 4.08 18.58 6.61
C LYS A 153 3.58 17.40 5.79
N GLN A 154 3.72 16.20 6.33
CA GLN A 154 3.14 15.01 5.73
C GLN A 154 1.62 15.13 5.64
N ALA A 155 0.93 15.54 6.71
CA ALA A 155 -0.51 15.73 6.72
C ALA A 155 -0.96 16.81 5.72
N GLU A 156 -0.26 17.95 5.65
CA GLU A 156 -0.54 19.02 4.68
C GLU A 156 -0.46 18.49 3.23
N LEU A 157 0.61 17.77 2.90
CA LEU A 157 0.80 17.20 1.57
C LEU A 157 -0.29 16.15 1.24
N LEU A 158 -0.57 15.23 2.16
CA LEU A 158 -1.54 14.17 1.95
C LEU A 158 -2.95 14.73 1.75
N ASN A 159 -3.36 15.72 2.55
CA ASN A 159 -4.64 16.40 2.39
C ASN A 159 -4.72 17.12 1.06
N TYR A 160 -3.64 17.79 0.66
CA TYR A 160 -3.58 18.46 -0.64
C TYR A 160 -3.79 17.46 -1.80
N ILE A 161 -3.11 16.31 -1.75
CA ILE A 161 -3.28 15.23 -2.76
C ILE A 161 -4.71 14.69 -2.72
N ASP A 162 -5.25 14.42 -1.54
CA ASP A 162 -6.60 13.90 -1.37
C ASP A 162 -7.64 14.85 -1.96
N ASP A 163 -7.54 16.15 -1.66
CA ASP A 163 -8.50 17.15 -2.09
C ASP A 163 -8.38 17.50 -3.59
N HIS A 164 -7.17 17.58 -4.14
CA HIS A 164 -6.95 18.06 -5.51
C HIS A 164 -6.77 16.94 -6.54
N PHE A 165 -6.60 15.68 -6.09
CA PHE A 165 -6.44 14.55 -6.98
C PHE A 165 -7.44 13.43 -6.68
N VAL A 166 -7.42 12.85 -5.47
CA VAL A 166 -8.22 11.65 -5.16
C VAL A 166 -9.71 11.96 -5.21
N LYS A 167 -10.18 12.98 -4.48
CA LYS A 167 -11.60 13.35 -4.42
C LYS A 167 -12.15 13.90 -5.74
N VAL A 168 -11.28 14.47 -6.57
CA VAL A 168 -11.66 14.99 -7.89
C VAL A 168 -11.93 13.86 -8.89
N LYS A 169 -11.27 12.72 -8.72
CA LYS A 169 -11.38 11.54 -9.61
C LYS A 169 -12.29 10.50 -8.96
N ARG A 170 -13.44 10.24 -9.58
CA ARG A 170 -14.50 9.38 -9.02
C ARG A 170 -14.14 7.90 -8.96
N ASP A 171 -13.10 7.47 -9.66
CA ASP A 171 -12.67 6.09 -9.84
C ASP A 171 -11.32 5.77 -9.16
N VAL A 172 -10.82 6.69 -8.34
CA VAL A 172 -9.60 6.49 -7.55
C VAL A 172 -9.97 6.00 -6.15
N ALA A 173 -9.28 4.95 -5.72
CA ALA A 173 -9.43 4.38 -4.38
C ALA A 173 -8.85 5.33 -3.30
N PRO A 174 -9.24 5.16 -2.01
CA PRO A 174 -8.72 5.99 -0.93
C PRO A 174 -7.19 6.02 -0.88
N LEU A 175 -6.61 7.20 -0.63
CA LEU A 175 -5.18 7.39 -0.50
C LEU A 175 -4.64 6.58 0.70
N ILE A 176 -3.47 5.96 0.54
CA ILE A 176 -2.76 5.25 1.60
C ILE A 176 -1.51 6.03 1.98
N LEU A 177 -1.29 6.18 3.29
CA LEU A 177 -0.07 6.71 3.89
C LEU A 177 0.68 5.58 4.60
N CYS A 178 1.97 5.37 4.29
CA CYS A 178 2.88 4.73 5.21
C CYS A 178 3.59 5.83 6.02
N PRO A 179 3.29 5.98 7.31
CA PRO A 179 3.88 7.03 8.13
C PRO A 179 5.34 6.71 8.49
N THR A 180 6.09 7.71 8.96
CA THR A 180 7.46 7.47 9.44
C THR A 180 7.47 6.61 10.69
N GLU A 181 6.55 6.89 11.64
CA GLU A 181 6.35 6.07 12.84
C GLU A 181 5.26 5.03 12.58
N TYR A 182 5.58 3.98 11.83
CA TYR A 182 4.61 2.96 11.40
C TYR A 182 4.50 1.76 12.35
N ASN A 183 5.17 1.80 13.50
CA ASN A 183 5.08 0.79 14.56
C ASN A 183 5.27 1.42 15.95
N LYS A 184 4.83 0.71 16.99
CA LYS A 184 4.83 1.22 18.37
C LYS A 184 6.24 1.46 18.92
N SER A 185 7.21 0.60 18.60
CA SER A 185 8.57 0.73 19.12
C SER A 185 9.31 1.98 18.61
N TRP A 186 8.84 2.57 17.53
CA TRP A 186 9.38 3.81 16.95
C TRP A 186 8.54 5.04 17.30
N THR A 187 7.36 4.84 17.91
CA THR A 187 6.46 5.94 18.24
C THR A 187 6.99 6.71 19.45
N ASP A 188 7.21 8.00 19.26
CA ASP A 188 7.34 8.98 20.34
C ASP A 188 5.96 9.59 20.64
N VAL A 189 5.30 9.06 21.68
CA VAL A 189 3.96 9.50 22.07
C VAL A 189 3.98 10.97 22.53
N GLU A 190 5.03 11.40 23.25
CA GLU A 190 5.18 12.79 23.72
C GLU A 190 5.50 13.73 22.56
N GLY A 191 6.25 13.27 21.57
CA GLY A 191 6.50 14.00 20.31
C GLY A 191 5.28 14.20 19.44
N GLY A 192 4.24 13.41 19.65
CA GLY A 192 2.90 13.64 19.09
C GLY A 192 2.80 13.43 17.58
N TYR A 193 3.69 12.64 16.96
CA TYR A 193 3.66 12.39 15.51
C TYR A 193 2.34 11.76 15.06
N LEU A 194 1.94 10.61 15.65
CA LEU A 194 0.69 9.92 15.30
C LEU A 194 -0.55 10.74 15.64
N THR A 195 -0.54 11.45 16.79
CA THR A 195 -1.63 12.33 17.21
C THR A 195 -1.81 13.47 16.20
N THR A 196 -0.71 14.08 15.74
CA THR A 196 -0.74 15.11 14.69
C THR A 196 -1.36 14.59 13.40
N LEU A 197 -1.01 13.38 12.96
CA LEU A 197 -1.64 12.74 11.81
C LEU A 197 -3.14 12.49 12.05
N GLY A 198 -3.50 11.99 13.25
CA GLY A 198 -4.89 11.76 13.63
C GLY A 198 -5.75 13.02 13.62
N ASP A 199 -5.16 14.15 14.06
CA ASP A 199 -5.85 15.45 14.12
C ASP A 199 -6.00 16.14 12.77
N LYS A 200 -5.00 15.98 11.89
CA LYS A 200 -4.90 16.81 10.68
C LYS A 200 -5.26 16.09 9.39
N LEU A 201 -5.10 14.76 9.31
CA LEU A 201 -5.38 14.04 8.05
C LEU A 201 -6.88 13.97 7.75
N ASN A 202 -7.25 14.16 6.49
CA ASN A 202 -8.60 13.88 6.00
C ASN A 202 -9.02 12.44 6.35
N GLU A 203 -10.27 12.24 6.74
CA GLU A 203 -10.80 10.95 7.25
C GLU A 203 -10.65 9.80 6.25
N GLY A 204 -10.73 10.08 4.94
CA GLY A 204 -10.62 9.09 3.87
C GLY A 204 -9.26 8.44 3.76
N ILE A 205 -8.19 9.11 4.21
CA ILE A 205 -6.80 8.64 4.07
C ILE A 205 -6.56 7.46 5.01
N LYS A 206 -6.04 6.36 4.47
CA LYS A 206 -5.68 5.16 5.23
C LYS A 206 -4.24 5.26 5.72
N VAL A 207 -3.98 4.88 6.96
CA VAL A 207 -2.65 4.97 7.58
C VAL A 207 -2.16 3.57 7.94
N MET A 208 -1.03 3.17 7.37
CA MET A 208 -0.42 1.84 7.57
C MET A 208 0.18 1.71 8.98
N TRP A 209 0.14 0.46 9.49
CA TRP A 209 0.67 0.11 10.80
C TRP A 209 1.12 -1.35 10.83
N THR A 210 2.33 -1.61 11.34
CA THR A 210 2.92 -2.97 11.38
C THR A 210 2.77 -3.67 12.74
N GLY A 211 2.25 -3.00 13.75
CA GLY A 211 2.12 -3.56 15.10
C GLY A 211 3.10 -2.97 16.11
N ASP A 212 3.46 -3.73 17.12
CA ASP A 212 4.34 -3.25 18.21
C ASP A 212 5.79 -3.06 17.75
N MET A 213 6.19 -3.74 16.69
CA MET A 213 7.53 -3.67 16.07
C MET A 213 7.39 -3.66 14.54
N VAL A 214 8.51 -3.47 13.81
CA VAL A 214 8.56 -3.57 12.34
C VAL A 214 7.99 -4.90 11.86
N VAL A 215 8.36 -5.99 12.52
CA VAL A 215 7.84 -7.35 12.32
C VAL A 215 7.19 -7.79 13.62
N ALA A 216 5.88 -7.93 13.64
CA ALA A 216 5.11 -8.26 14.84
C ALA A 216 3.84 -9.06 14.49
N THR A 217 3.29 -9.73 15.48
CA THR A 217 1.90 -10.20 15.41
C THR A 217 0.95 -9.00 15.57
N ILE A 218 -0.21 -9.10 14.93
CA ILE A 218 -1.24 -8.06 15.06
C ILE A 218 -2.28 -8.59 16.06
N ASP A 219 -2.43 -7.90 17.15
CA ASP A 219 -3.38 -8.24 18.19
C ASP A 219 -4.24 -7.02 18.60
N LYS A 220 -5.19 -7.25 19.49
CA LYS A 220 -6.07 -6.19 19.97
C LYS A 220 -5.31 -5.08 20.69
N SER A 221 -4.24 -5.38 21.40
CA SER A 221 -3.50 -4.40 22.20
C SER A 221 -2.82 -3.34 21.35
N THR A 222 -2.24 -3.75 20.19
CA THR A 222 -1.63 -2.81 19.24
C THR A 222 -2.69 -1.92 18.58
N LEU A 223 -3.90 -2.44 18.31
CA LEU A 223 -5.00 -1.66 17.74
C LEU A 223 -5.59 -0.68 18.77
N ASP A 224 -5.72 -1.10 20.03
CA ASP A 224 -6.16 -0.22 21.15
C ASP A 224 -5.16 0.92 21.40
N PHE A 225 -3.87 0.70 21.07
CA PHE A 225 -2.83 1.75 21.12
C PHE A 225 -2.95 2.72 19.94
N VAL A 226 -2.95 2.23 18.70
CA VAL A 226 -2.77 3.09 17.52
C VAL A 226 -4.06 3.79 17.07
N ASN A 227 -5.21 3.11 17.12
CA ASN A 227 -6.47 3.66 16.61
C ASN A 227 -6.91 4.96 17.29
N PRO A 228 -6.81 5.12 18.64
CA PRO A 228 -7.13 6.37 19.31
C PRO A 228 -6.19 7.52 18.90
N LEU A 229 -4.88 7.25 18.73
CA LEU A 229 -3.90 8.25 18.30
C LEU A 229 -4.19 8.75 16.89
N LEU A 230 -4.48 7.84 15.96
CA LEU A 230 -4.80 8.15 14.57
C LEU A 230 -6.24 8.64 14.38
N LYS A 231 -7.13 8.50 15.39
CA LYS A 231 -8.59 8.78 15.31
C LYS A 231 -9.29 8.04 14.15
N ARG A 232 -8.75 6.89 13.77
CA ARG A 232 -9.26 6.01 12.70
C ARG A 232 -8.75 4.58 12.89
N LYS A 233 -9.39 3.63 12.20
CA LYS A 233 -8.84 2.27 12.12
C LYS A 233 -7.55 2.26 11.32
N ALA A 234 -6.50 1.67 11.87
CA ALA A 234 -5.24 1.48 11.16
C ALA A 234 -5.43 0.58 9.94
N TYR A 235 -4.71 0.88 8.87
CA TYR A 235 -4.55 0.00 7.71
C TYR A 235 -3.41 -0.96 8.01
N ILE A 236 -3.73 -2.22 8.31
CA ILE A 236 -2.74 -3.18 8.79
C ILE A 236 -1.80 -3.56 7.66
N TRP A 237 -0.53 -3.36 7.93
CA TRP A 237 0.59 -3.86 7.16
C TRP A 237 1.28 -4.95 7.98
N TRP A 238 0.82 -6.18 7.82
CA TRP A 238 1.46 -7.30 8.49
C TRP A 238 2.75 -7.66 7.77
N ASN A 239 3.86 -7.25 8.36
CA ASN A 239 5.20 -7.35 7.77
C ASN A 239 5.88 -8.70 8.04
N PHE A 240 5.11 -9.73 8.35
CA PHE A 240 5.59 -11.10 8.55
C PHE A 240 4.94 -12.04 7.49
N PRO A 241 5.72 -12.94 6.87
CA PRO A 241 7.17 -13.04 6.91
C PRO A 241 7.83 -12.02 5.99
N VAL A 242 8.84 -11.31 6.49
CA VAL A 242 9.69 -10.42 5.69
C VAL A 242 10.98 -11.13 5.31
N SER A 243 11.43 -10.98 4.07
CA SER A 243 12.61 -11.66 3.53
C SER A 243 13.83 -10.75 3.33
N ASP A 244 13.83 -9.54 3.86
CA ASP A 244 14.91 -8.55 3.73
C ASP A 244 16.27 -9.08 4.19
N TYR A 245 16.29 -9.93 5.22
CA TYR A 245 17.51 -10.45 5.84
C TYR A 245 17.93 -11.81 5.31
N VAL A 246 17.05 -12.52 4.60
CA VAL A 246 17.28 -13.88 4.11
C VAL A 246 16.77 -13.97 2.67
N GLN A 247 17.59 -13.53 1.73
CA GLN A 247 17.18 -13.32 0.33
C GLN A 247 16.77 -14.62 -0.41
N ASP A 248 17.29 -15.77 0.03
CA ASP A 248 17.07 -17.06 -0.63
C ASP A 248 15.98 -17.89 0.05
N HIS A 249 15.36 -17.40 1.13
CA HIS A 249 14.42 -18.17 1.91
C HIS A 249 13.12 -17.40 2.09
N LEU A 250 12.01 -18.05 1.80
CA LEU A 250 10.71 -17.60 2.22
C LEU A 250 10.37 -18.20 3.58
N LEU A 251 10.32 -17.38 4.61
CA LEU A 251 9.89 -17.83 5.93
C LEU A 251 8.37 -18.02 5.91
N LEU A 252 7.94 -19.27 6.10
CA LEU A 252 6.52 -19.59 6.22
C LEU A 252 6.15 -19.66 7.68
N GLY A 253 5.07 -19.00 8.04
CA GLY A 253 4.48 -19.03 9.37
C GLY A 253 2.96 -19.22 9.32
N PRO A 254 2.34 -19.61 10.44
CA PRO A 254 0.89 -19.65 10.51
C PRO A 254 0.32 -18.24 10.32
N VAL A 255 -0.86 -18.16 9.72
CA VAL A 255 -1.65 -16.93 9.68
C VAL A 255 -2.30 -16.77 11.04
N TYR A 256 -1.96 -15.70 11.74
CA TYR A 256 -2.58 -15.31 13.01
C TYR A 256 -3.56 -14.16 12.75
N GLY A 257 -4.76 -14.23 13.31
CA GLY A 257 -5.75 -13.16 13.16
C GLY A 257 -7.04 -13.52 13.87
#